data_7927820265a485e0bcb8f71da807458b
#
_entry.id   7927820265a485e0bcb8f71da807458b
#
_cell.length_a   1.000
_cell.length_b   1.000
_cell.length_c   1.000
_cell.angle_alpha   90.00
_cell.angle_beta   90.00
_cell.angle_gamma   90.00
#
_symmetry.space_group_name_H-M   'P 1'
#
loop_
_entity.id
_entity.type
_entity.pdbx_description
1 polymer ?
#
loop_
_entity_poly.entity_id
_entity_poly.type
_entity_poly.pdbx_seq_one_letter_code
_entity_poly.pdbx_strand_id
1 'polypeptide(L)'
;MGETLENPQKCCTNETIPQKLKVLAIHGYRQNGSIFRQKTGSFRKMVHKWAEFTYITAPHKVRLVDELTTGDSEIGQSKDEEQYGWFFNRDDKSFRGIRKGGPAIGFDESAQLIEDIVKSGGPFDGILGFSQGACFVGLLCDLQQRGLLNFKFNFAIISSGFKSGSLPHLKYYSDILTIPTLHIFGENDQIIPTEMSEALSYCFEEPTIVKHPGGHFLPASQPQKHEYQKFFKLQLLRKQYGDQQVDENNV
;
A
#
# COMPACT_ATOMS: atom_id res chain seq x y z
N MET A 1 27.26 -34.50 -57.70
CA MET A 1 27.66 -34.00 -56.37
C MET A 1 26.79 -32.80 -56.10
N GLY A 2 25.75 -32.96 -55.31
CA GLY A 2 24.82 -31.92 -54.95
C GLY A 2 24.94 -31.66 -53.45
N GLU A 3 25.40 -30.46 -53.12
CA GLU A 3 25.42 -29.99 -51.73
C GLU A 3 24.05 -29.51 -51.32
N THR A 4 23.48 -30.17 -50.34
CA THR A 4 22.25 -29.75 -49.68
C THR A 4 22.60 -28.67 -48.64
N LEU A 5 22.11 -27.43 -48.91
CA LEU A 5 22.16 -26.33 -47.95
C LEU A 5 21.18 -26.59 -46.79
N GLU A 6 21.70 -26.85 -45.61
CA GLU A 6 20.91 -26.91 -44.39
C GLU A 6 20.42 -25.50 -44.00
N ASN A 7 19.13 -25.41 -43.79
CA ASN A 7 18.44 -24.21 -43.38
C ASN A 7 18.63 -24.02 -41.84
N PRO A 8 19.14 -22.87 -41.34
CA PRO A 8 19.30 -22.68 -39.91
C PRO A 8 17.91 -22.53 -39.25
N GLN A 9 17.59 -23.48 -38.39
CA GLN A 9 16.40 -23.41 -37.52
C GLN A 9 16.35 -22.09 -36.76
N LYS A 10 15.31 -21.30 -37.01
CA LYS A 10 14.92 -20.17 -36.17
C LYS A 10 14.65 -20.70 -34.75
N CYS A 11 15.56 -20.42 -33.84
CA CYS A 11 15.33 -20.55 -32.40
C CYS A 11 14.20 -19.58 -32.02
N CYS A 12 12.99 -20.10 -31.85
CA CYS A 12 11.88 -19.35 -31.27
C CYS A 12 12.19 -19.14 -29.79
N THR A 13 12.81 -18.03 -29.45
CA THR A 13 12.84 -17.55 -28.09
C THR A 13 11.39 -17.26 -27.67
N ASN A 14 10.82 -18.13 -26.86
CA ASN A 14 9.60 -17.82 -26.12
C ASN A 14 9.91 -16.60 -25.24
N GLU A 15 9.61 -15.41 -25.71
CA GLU A 15 9.56 -14.22 -24.86
C GLU A 15 8.45 -14.46 -23.84
N THR A 16 8.80 -14.97 -22.69
CA THR A 16 7.90 -15.03 -21.53
C THR A 16 7.53 -13.59 -21.21
N ILE A 17 6.24 -13.27 -21.38
CA ILE A 17 5.68 -11.96 -20.96
C ILE A 17 6.12 -11.75 -19.50
N PRO A 18 6.86 -10.67 -19.18
CA PRO A 18 7.37 -10.49 -17.83
C PRO A 18 6.18 -10.46 -16.85
N GLN A 19 6.20 -11.39 -15.90
CA GLN A 19 5.13 -11.53 -14.92
C GLN A 19 5.11 -10.29 -14.03
N LYS A 20 4.05 -9.47 -14.13
CA LYS A 20 3.89 -8.27 -13.32
C LYS A 20 3.83 -8.57 -11.82
N LEU A 21 4.19 -7.59 -11.02
CA LEU A 21 3.98 -7.61 -9.58
C LEU A 21 2.47 -7.54 -9.28
N LYS A 22 2.00 -8.43 -8.41
CA LYS A 22 0.63 -8.42 -7.89
C LYS A 22 0.58 -7.62 -6.61
N VAL A 23 -0.17 -6.54 -6.58
CA VAL A 23 -0.25 -5.63 -5.43
C VAL A 23 -1.66 -5.61 -4.87
N LEU A 24 -1.79 -5.93 -3.59
CA LEU A 24 -3.03 -5.78 -2.85
C LEU A 24 -3.20 -4.31 -2.45
N ALA A 25 -4.34 -3.68 -2.76
CA ALA A 25 -4.57 -2.26 -2.52
C ALA A 25 -5.72 -2.05 -1.52
N ILE A 26 -5.43 -1.36 -0.42
CA ILE A 26 -6.33 -1.09 0.69
C ILE A 26 -6.56 0.40 0.89
N HIS A 27 -7.81 0.78 1.00
CA HIS A 27 -8.31 2.15 0.98
C HIS A 27 -8.19 2.88 2.32
N GLY A 28 -8.38 4.20 2.31
CA GLY A 28 -8.46 5.03 3.51
C GLY A 28 -9.80 4.91 4.26
N TYR A 29 -9.88 5.51 5.44
CA TYR A 29 -11.12 5.58 6.24
C TYR A 29 -12.24 6.25 5.45
N ARG A 30 -13.48 5.76 5.60
CA ARG A 30 -14.67 6.25 4.88
C ARG A 30 -14.62 6.08 3.36
N GLN A 31 -13.79 5.19 2.85
CA GLN A 31 -13.75 4.78 1.44
C GLN A 31 -14.18 3.32 1.29
N ASN A 32 -14.06 2.79 0.08
CA ASN A 32 -14.17 1.37 -0.27
C ASN A 32 -13.20 1.06 -1.43
N GLY A 33 -13.10 -0.21 -1.80
CA GLY A 33 -12.18 -0.64 -2.87
C GLY A 33 -12.49 -0.01 -4.23
N SER A 34 -13.76 0.22 -4.56
CA SER A 34 -14.18 0.85 -5.83
C SER A 34 -13.74 2.31 -5.89
N ILE A 35 -14.04 3.09 -4.83
CA ILE A 35 -13.63 4.49 -4.71
C ILE A 35 -12.11 4.61 -4.80
N PHE A 36 -11.37 3.79 -4.06
CA PHE A 36 -9.91 3.85 -4.06
C PHE A 36 -9.34 3.47 -5.42
N ARG A 37 -9.92 2.49 -6.11
CA ARG A 37 -9.57 2.15 -7.49
C ARG A 37 -9.75 3.33 -8.46
N GLN A 38 -10.82 4.09 -8.32
CA GLN A 38 -11.08 5.28 -9.14
C GLN A 38 -10.04 6.37 -8.84
N LYS A 39 -9.84 6.71 -7.56
CA LYS A 39 -8.90 7.75 -7.12
C LYS A 39 -7.45 7.47 -7.54
N THR A 40 -7.04 6.22 -7.64
CA THR A 40 -5.68 5.80 -8.03
C THR A 40 -5.50 5.47 -9.51
N GLY A 41 -6.46 5.82 -10.37
CA GLY A 41 -6.44 5.49 -11.81
C GLY A 41 -5.20 6.01 -12.54
N SER A 42 -4.80 7.25 -12.28
CA SER A 42 -3.62 7.86 -12.90
C SER A 42 -2.31 7.25 -12.37
N PHE A 43 -2.22 6.97 -11.07
CA PHE A 43 -1.07 6.25 -10.48
C PHE A 43 -0.90 4.86 -11.13
N ARG A 44 -1.99 4.08 -11.23
CA ARG A 44 -1.93 2.77 -11.90
C ARG A 44 -1.43 2.85 -13.35
N LYS A 45 -1.84 3.88 -14.10
CA LYS A 45 -1.36 4.11 -15.48
C LYS A 45 0.14 4.34 -15.53
N MET A 46 0.73 4.99 -14.52
CA MET A 46 2.17 5.26 -14.48
C MET A 46 3.00 4.00 -14.31
N VAL A 47 2.48 3.01 -13.57
CA VAL A 47 3.23 1.81 -13.18
C VAL A 47 2.70 0.52 -13.82
N HIS A 48 1.75 0.61 -14.76
CA HIS A 48 1.05 -0.53 -15.38
C HIS A 48 1.97 -1.54 -16.08
N LYS A 49 3.18 -1.13 -16.45
CA LYS A 49 4.17 -2.03 -17.07
C LYS A 49 4.72 -3.04 -16.06
N TRP A 50 4.79 -2.67 -14.79
CA TRP A 50 5.46 -3.45 -13.74
C TRP A 50 4.50 -4.10 -12.75
N ALA A 51 3.31 -3.51 -12.55
CA ALA A 51 2.38 -3.96 -11.52
C ALA A 51 0.91 -3.97 -11.97
N GLU A 52 0.16 -4.88 -11.35
CA GLU A 52 -1.29 -4.95 -11.37
C GLU A 52 -1.83 -4.90 -9.94
N PHE A 53 -3.04 -4.33 -9.77
CA PHE A 53 -3.60 -4.04 -8.45
C PHE A 53 -4.95 -4.70 -8.24
N THR A 54 -5.08 -5.40 -7.12
CA THR A 54 -6.35 -5.92 -6.61
C THR A 54 -6.83 -5.03 -5.47
N TYR A 55 -8.02 -4.43 -5.64
CA TYR A 55 -8.63 -3.51 -4.67
C TYR A 55 -9.65 -4.25 -3.82
N ILE A 56 -9.56 -4.11 -2.52
CA ILE A 56 -10.47 -4.75 -1.57
C ILE A 56 -11.16 -3.71 -0.69
N THR A 57 -12.31 -4.07 -0.14
CA THR A 57 -13.07 -3.24 0.79
C THR A 57 -12.88 -3.76 2.21
N ALA A 58 -12.65 -2.86 3.15
CA ALA A 58 -12.54 -3.16 4.58
C ALA A 58 -13.84 -3.79 5.12
N PRO A 59 -13.76 -4.61 6.19
CA PRO A 59 -14.93 -5.37 6.65
C PRO A 59 -15.94 -4.52 7.46
N HIS A 60 -15.52 -3.35 7.98
CA HIS A 60 -16.35 -2.59 8.93
C HIS A 60 -17.02 -1.41 8.26
N LYS A 61 -18.34 -1.46 8.11
CA LYS A 61 -19.14 -0.35 7.61
C LYS A 61 -19.12 0.81 8.62
N VAL A 62 -18.80 2.00 8.15
CA VAL A 62 -18.82 3.22 8.95
C VAL A 62 -20.26 3.72 9.06
N ARG A 63 -20.72 3.99 10.28
CA ARG A 63 -22.04 4.62 10.48
C ARG A 63 -21.93 6.10 10.12
N LEU A 64 -22.86 6.57 9.31
CA LEU A 64 -23.07 8.00 9.09
C LEU A 64 -23.72 8.54 10.39
N VAL A 65 -22.91 8.95 11.34
CA VAL A 65 -23.36 9.77 12.46
C VAL A 65 -23.32 11.20 11.95
N ASP A 66 -24.41 11.93 12.15
CA ASP A 66 -24.67 13.28 11.62
C ASP A 66 -23.42 14.16 11.48
N GLU A 67 -23.23 14.71 10.29
CA GLU A 67 -22.08 15.52 9.85
C GLU A 67 -21.86 16.82 10.67
N LEU A 68 -22.71 17.09 11.66
CA LEU A 68 -22.69 18.32 12.47
C LEU A 68 -21.62 18.36 13.56
N THR A 69 -20.90 17.25 13.84
CA THR A 69 -19.97 17.19 14.98
C THR A 69 -18.51 16.88 14.66
N THR A 70 -18.19 16.53 13.41
CA THR A 70 -16.79 16.19 13.05
C THR A 70 -16.40 16.98 11.80
N GLY A 71 -15.51 17.95 11.93
CA GLY A 71 -14.99 18.77 10.83
C GLY A 71 -14.17 18.03 9.76
N ASP A 72 -14.35 16.72 9.59
CA ASP A 72 -13.63 15.83 8.69
C ASP A 72 -14.46 15.50 7.44
N SER A 73 -15.08 16.51 6.80
CA SER A 73 -15.65 16.31 5.47
C SER A 73 -14.51 16.24 4.45
N GLU A 74 -14.10 15.02 4.08
CA GLU A 74 -13.32 14.80 2.85
C GLU A 74 -14.18 15.29 1.67
N ILE A 75 -13.73 16.39 1.04
CA ILE A 75 -14.38 17.02 -0.10
C ILE A 75 -14.48 15.99 -1.24
N GLY A 76 -15.69 15.66 -1.69
CA GLY A 76 -15.95 14.94 -2.95
C GLY A 76 -16.46 13.51 -2.87
N GLN A 77 -16.99 13.05 -1.72
CA GLN A 77 -17.69 11.75 -1.66
C GLN A 77 -19.19 11.94 -1.84
N SER A 78 -19.83 11.12 -2.69
CA SER A 78 -21.29 11.09 -2.81
C SER A 78 -21.89 10.50 -1.54
N LYS A 79 -23.01 11.08 -1.06
CA LYS A 79 -23.74 10.60 0.14
C LYS A 79 -24.29 9.18 -0.01
N ASP A 80 -24.34 8.65 -1.22
CA ASP A 80 -24.91 7.35 -1.56
C ASP A 80 -23.89 6.19 -1.54
N GLU A 81 -22.59 6.47 -1.40
CA GLU A 81 -21.56 5.44 -1.43
C GLU A 81 -21.29 4.86 -0.04
N GLU A 82 -21.32 3.54 0.07
CA GLU A 82 -21.01 2.85 1.32
C GLU A 82 -19.57 3.09 1.76
N GLN A 83 -19.40 3.51 3.01
CA GLN A 83 -18.14 3.87 3.62
C GLN A 83 -17.68 2.80 4.60
N TYR A 84 -16.37 2.49 4.57
CA TYR A 84 -15.77 1.42 5.36
C TYR A 84 -14.48 1.87 6.05
N GLY A 85 -14.07 1.13 7.09
CA GLY A 85 -12.84 1.33 7.82
C GLY A 85 -12.19 0.02 8.23
N TRP A 86 -10.88 0.04 8.44
CA TRP A 86 -10.08 -1.13 8.81
C TRP A 86 -10.13 -1.41 10.30
N PHE A 87 -10.21 -0.38 11.12
CA PHE A 87 -10.41 -0.47 12.58
C PHE A 87 -10.86 0.89 13.12
N PHE A 88 -11.35 0.88 14.36
CA PHE A 88 -11.81 2.10 15.02
C PHE A 88 -11.01 2.35 16.29
N ASN A 89 -10.68 3.61 16.56
CA ASN A 89 -9.94 4.02 17.75
C ASN A 89 -10.79 4.80 18.77
N ARG A 90 -12.13 4.66 18.67
CA ARG A 90 -13.12 5.21 19.58
C ARG A 90 -14.23 4.18 19.84
N ASP A 91 -14.85 4.29 21.02
CA ASP A 91 -15.91 3.36 21.44
C ASP A 91 -17.19 3.49 20.61
N ASP A 92 -17.44 4.66 20.01
CA ASP A 92 -18.55 4.92 19.08
C ASP A 92 -18.31 4.31 17.67
N LYS A 93 -17.26 3.53 17.51
CA LYS A 93 -16.82 2.97 16.21
C LYS A 93 -16.54 4.04 15.16
N SER A 94 -15.93 5.15 15.56
CA SER A 94 -15.33 6.13 14.67
C SER A 94 -13.80 6.05 14.73
N PHE A 95 -13.14 6.74 13.78
CA PHE A 95 -11.69 6.77 13.68
C PHE A 95 -11.18 8.19 13.42
N ARG A 96 -10.07 8.54 14.07
CA ARG A 96 -9.29 9.75 13.76
C ARG A 96 -7.79 9.43 13.78
N GLY A 97 -7.10 9.66 12.66
CA GLY A 97 -5.68 9.33 12.48
C GLY A 97 -4.75 10.00 13.51
N ILE A 98 -5.00 11.27 13.84
CA ILE A 98 -4.20 12.05 14.81
C ILE A 98 -4.47 11.71 16.28
N ARG A 99 -5.48 10.87 16.59
CA ARG A 99 -5.84 10.53 17.97
C ARG A 99 -4.80 9.61 18.59
N LYS A 100 -4.40 9.94 19.81
CA LYS A 100 -3.61 9.07 20.70
C LYS A 100 -4.53 8.41 21.73
N GLY A 101 -4.25 7.15 22.04
CA GLY A 101 -5.06 6.34 22.97
C GLY A 101 -6.31 5.74 22.31
N GLY A 102 -7.13 5.08 23.12
CA GLY A 102 -8.35 4.38 22.69
C GLY A 102 -8.11 2.95 22.20
N PRO A 103 -9.19 2.24 21.82
CA PRO A 103 -9.15 0.85 21.40
C PRO A 103 -8.62 0.68 19.96
N ALA A 104 -8.59 -0.56 19.49
CA ALA A 104 -8.37 -0.92 18.10
C ALA A 104 -9.48 -1.87 17.63
N ILE A 105 -10.74 -1.42 17.73
CA ILE A 105 -11.92 -2.25 17.46
C ILE A 105 -11.94 -2.67 15.98
N GLY A 106 -12.01 -3.96 15.70
CA GLY A 106 -12.07 -4.50 14.35
C GLY A 106 -10.72 -4.73 13.67
N PHE A 107 -9.61 -4.52 14.39
CA PHE A 107 -8.27 -4.73 13.83
C PHE A 107 -8.01 -6.20 13.47
N ASP A 108 -8.34 -7.12 14.38
CA ASP A 108 -8.08 -8.55 14.19
C ASP A 108 -8.92 -9.12 13.04
N GLU A 109 -10.19 -8.71 12.92
CA GLU A 109 -11.07 -9.10 11.82
C GLU A 109 -10.55 -8.57 10.47
N SER A 110 -9.98 -7.36 10.46
CA SER A 110 -9.35 -6.82 9.26
C SER A 110 -8.07 -7.57 8.89
N ALA A 111 -7.25 -7.95 9.86
CA ALA A 111 -6.06 -8.76 9.62
C ALA A 111 -6.43 -10.16 9.09
N GLN A 112 -7.48 -10.78 9.66
CA GLN A 112 -8.02 -12.05 9.18
C GLN A 112 -8.54 -11.96 7.74
N LEU A 113 -9.25 -10.88 7.38
CA LEU A 113 -9.70 -10.64 6.02
C LEU A 113 -8.53 -10.60 5.02
N ILE A 114 -7.41 -9.92 5.37
CA ILE A 114 -6.21 -9.91 4.52
C ILE A 114 -5.66 -11.33 4.35
N GLU A 115 -5.58 -12.11 5.42
CA GLU A 115 -5.11 -13.50 5.37
C GLU A 115 -5.98 -14.35 4.44
N ASP A 116 -7.30 -14.26 4.54
CA ASP A 116 -8.25 -15.01 3.71
C ASP A 116 -8.14 -14.63 2.22
N ILE A 117 -7.95 -13.33 1.94
CA ILE A 117 -7.74 -12.84 0.58
C ILE A 117 -6.41 -13.32 0.00
N VAL A 118 -5.33 -13.31 0.79
CA VAL A 118 -4.03 -13.83 0.35
C VAL A 118 -4.10 -15.32 0.09
N LYS A 119 -4.80 -16.09 0.92
CA LYS A 119 -5.00 -17.54 0.74
C LYS A 119 -5.80 -17.87 -0.52
N SER A 120 -6.85 -17.10 -0.81
CA SER A 120 -7.79 -17.41 -1.90
C SER A 120 -7.38 -16.82 -3.26
N GLY A 121 -6.73 -15.65 -3.28
CA GLY A 121 -6.41 -14.88 -4.50
C GLY A 121 -4.92 -14.58 -4.70
N GLY A 122 -4.07 -14.93 -3.72
CA GLY A 122 -2.62 -14.70 -3.77
C GLY A 122 -1.84 -15.74 -4.58
N PRO A 123 -0.53 -15.74 -4.49
CA PRO A 123 0.26 -14.79 -3.70
C PRO A 123 0.23 -13.37 -4.26
N PHE A 124 0.34 -12.38 -3.36
CA PHE A 124 0.61 -10.99 -3.71
C PHE A 124 2.07 -10.66 -3.39
N ASP A 125 2.72 -9.93 -4.31
CA ASP A 125 4.11 -9.52 -4.14
C ASP A 125 4.24 -8.34 -3.17
N GLY A 126 3.27 -7.44 -3.18
CA GLY A 126 3.28 -6.26 -2.33
C GLY A 126 1.89 -5.80 -1.89
N ILE A 127 1.88 -4.81 -1.02
CA ILE A 127 0.67 -4.19 -0.50
C ILE A 127 0.75 -2.67 -0.60
N LEU A 128 -0.34 -2.01 -1.03
CA LEU A 128 -0.50 -0.56 -1.06
C LEU A 128 -1.57 -0.15 -0.08
N GLY A 129 -1.27 0.78 0.82
CA GLY A 129 -2.25 1.41 1.71
C GLY A 129 -2.32 2.92 1.53
N PHE A 130 -3.51 3.48 1.75
CA PHE A 130 -3.74 4.92 1.80
C PHE A 130 -4.33 5.33 3.15
N SER A 131 -3.79 6.39 3.77
CA SER A 131 -4.32 6.98 5.01
C SER A 131 -4.49 5.93 6.13
N GLN A 132 -5.70 5.63 6.60
CA GLN A 132 -5.94 4.55 7.56
C GLN A 132 -5.45 3.19 7.03
N GLY A 133 -5.67 2.90 5.75
CA GLY A 133 -5.13 1.69 5.12
C GLY A 133 -3.60 1.67 5.16
N ALA A 134 -2.92 2.80 4.99
CA ALA A 134 -1.47 2.91 5.11
C ALA A 134 -0.99 2.71 6.56
N CYS A 135 -1.71 3.23 7.54
CA CYS A 135 -1.47 2.94 8.95
C CYS A 135 -1.61 1.44 9.24
N PHE A 136 -2.65 0.80 8.69
CA PHE A 136 -2.87 -0.64 8.82
C PHE A 136 -1.76 -1.45 8.13
N VAL A 137 -1.29 -1.05 6.94
CA VAL A 137 -0.12 -1.67 6.27
C VAL A 137 1.11 -1.63 7.15
N GLY A 138 1.40 -0.49 7.79
CA GLY A 138 2.54 -0.38 8.70
C GLY A 138 2.46 -1.38 9.87
N LEU A 139 1.26 -1.60 10.43
CA LEU A 139 1.03 -2.60 11.48
C LEU A 139 1.20 -4.03 10.94
N LEU A 140 0.73 -4.32 9.73
CA LEU A 140 0.92 -5.62 9.08
C LEU A 140 2.41 -5.91 8.80
N CYS A 141 3.21 -4.91 8.44
CA CYS A 141 4.66 -5.06 8.27
C CYS A 141 5.35 -5.46 9.59
N ASP A 142 4.96 -4.85 10.72
CA ASP A 142 5.49 -5.23 12.04
C ASP A 142 5.06 -6.66 12.42
N LEU A 143 3.79 -7.00 12.24
CA LEU A 143 3.28 -8.36 12.48
C LEU A 143 4.01 -9.40 11.61
N GLN A 144 4.27 -9.08 10.34
CA GLN A 144 5.03 -9.95 9.44
C GLN A 144 6.45 -10.18 9.94
N GLN A 145 7.15 -9.12 10.32
CA GLN A 145 8.54 -9.22 10.82
C GLN A 145 8.64 -10.04 12.11
N ARG A 146 7.61 -9.97 12.96
CA ARG A 146 7.48 -10.80 14.18
C ARG A 146 7.06 -12.24 13.91
N GLY A 147 6.78 -12.62 12.66
CA GLY A 147 6.30 -13.96 12.31
C GLY A 147 4.88 -14.27 12.80
N LEU A 148 4.06 -13.23 12.99
CA LEU A 148 2.68 -13.34 13.47
C LEU A 148 1.64 -13.41 12.35
N LEU A 149 2.08 -13.41 11.09
CA LEU A 149 1.21 -13.59 9.90
C LEU A 149 1.55 -14.89 9.18
N ASN A 150 0.53 -15.56 8.64
CA ASN A 150 0.69 -16.79 7.84
C ASN A 150 0.94 -16.51 6.34
N PHE A 151 1.23 -15.26 6.00
CA PHE A 151 1.55 -14.80 4.64
C PHE A 151 2.66 -13.76 4.68
N LYS A 152 3.21 -13.43 3.51
CA LYS A 152 4.30 -12.47 3.39
C LYS A 152 4.11 -11.58 2.17
N PHE A 153 4.35 -10.29 2.33
CA PHE A 153 4.59 -9.33 1.26
C PHE A 153 6.10 -9.07 1.12
N ASN A 154 6.58 -8.87 -0.10
CA ASN A 154 7.99 -8.57 -0.37
C ASN A 154 8.26 -7.06 -0.32
N PHE A 155 7.25 -6.22 -0.46
CA PHE A 155 7.36 -4.77 -0.33
C PHE A 155 6.03 -4.15 0.09
N ALA A 156 6.08 -2.91 0.60
CA ALA A 156 4.89 -2.13 0.92
C ALA A 156 4.95 -0.71 0.35
N ILE A 157 3.77 -0.16 0.00
CA ILE A 157 3.59 1.23 -0.43
C ILE A 157 2.65 1.90 0.56
N ILE A 158 3.14 2.94 1.20
CA ILE A 158 2.50 3.61 2.34
C ILE A 158 2.23 5.07 1.95
N SER A 159 0.99 5.36 1.54
CA SER A 159 0.60 6.71 1.13
C SER A 159 -0.16 7.43 2.25
N SER A 160 0.32 8.60 2.68
CA SER A 160 -0.18 9.38 3.82
C SER A 160 -0.37 8.53 5.08
N GLY A 161 0.60 7.65 5.35
CA GLY A 161 0.59 6.72 6.48
C GLY A 161 1.03 7.40 7.76
N PHE A 162 0.73 6.77 8.90
CA PHE A 162 1.09 7.24 10.24
C PHE A 162 1.13 6.08 11.22
N LYS A 163 1.84 6.24 12.34
CA LYS A 163 1.80 5.27 13.44
C LYS A 163 0.44 5.28 14.12
N SER A 164 -0.15 4.11 14.31
CA SER A 164 -1.39 4.00 15.07
C SER A 164 -1.18 4.47 16.52
N GLY A 165 -2.04 5.39 16.96
CA GLY A 165 -2.07 5.84 18.35
C GLY A 165 -2.93 4.98 19.27
N SER A 166 -3.58 3.91 18.81
CA SER A 166 -4.40 3.03 19.62
C SER A 166 -3.57 2.29 20.67
N LEU A 167 -4.10 2.14 21.89
CA LEU A 167 -3.38 1.51 23.01
C LEU A 167 -2.87 0.10 22.69
N PRO A 168 -3.65 -0.81 22.05
CA PRO A 168 -3.15 -2.14 21.69
C PRO A 168 -1.99 -2.13 20.71
N HIS A 169 -1.79 -1.02 19.99
CA HIS A 169 -0.78 -0.88 18.95
C HIS A 169 0.53 -0.24 19.43
N LEU A 170 0.61 0.24 20.68
CA LEU A 170 1.81 0.88 21.22
C LEU A 170 3.03 -0.05 21.32
N LYS A 171 2.81 -1.36 21.27
CA LYS A 171 3.85 -2.39 21.28
C LYS A 171 4.55 -2.60 19.93
N TYR A 172 3.99 -2.04 18.84
CA TYR A 172 4.54 -2.16 17.50
C TYR A 172 5.61 -1.08 17.24
N TYR A 173 6.39 -1.28 16.18
CA TYR A 173 7.49 -0.38 15.79
C TYR A 173 8.61 -0.24 16.85
N SER A 174 8.85 -1.28 17.67
CA SER A 174 9.97 -1.32 18.61
C SER A 174 11.32 -1.58 17.91
N ASP A 175 11.27 -2.29 16.79
CA ASP A 175 12.43 -2.65 15.97
C ASP A 175 12.31 -2.01 14.59
N ILE A 176 13.45 -1.79 13.92
CA ILE A 176 13.45 -1.32 12.52
C ILE A 176 12.89 -2.43 11.61
N LEU A 177 11.95 -2.05 10.79
CA LEU A 177 11.29 -2.95 9.85
C LEU A 177 12.11 -3.05 8.55
N THR A 178 12.45 -4.27 8.14
CA THR A 178 13.38 -4.53 7.03
C THR A 178 12.70 -4.72 5.66
N ILE A 179 11.36 -4.77 5.63
CA ILE A 179 10.63 -4.86 4.37
C ILE A 179 10.85 -3.62 3.51
N PRO A 180 11.20 -3.73 2.21
CA PRO A 180 11.35 -2.59 1.30
C PRO A 180 10.06 -1.76 1.22
N THR A 181 10.16 -0.43 1.38
CA THR A 181 8.98 0.44 1.38
C THR A 181 9.13 1.67 0.50
N LEU A 182 7.97 2.09 -0.04
CA LEU A 182 7.79 3.39 -0.69
C LEU A 182 6.80 4.21 0.15
N HIS A 183 7.28 5.27 0.79
CA HIS A 183 6.46 6.23 1.53
C HIS A 183 6.15 7.45 0.67
N ILE A 184 4.86 7.81 0.59
CA ILE A 184 4.38 8.91 -0.24
C ILE A 184 3.51 9.81 0.63
N PHE A 185 3.84 11.09 0.77
CA PHE A 185 3.05 12.01 1.60
C PHE A 185 3.19 13.47 1.17
N GLY A 186 2.13 14.25 1.45
CA GLY A 186 2.02 15.65 1.09
C GLY A 186 2.61 16.58 2.16
N GLU A 187 3.32 17.62 1.71
CA GLU A 187 3.87 18.66 2.60
C GLU A 187 2.76 19.59 3.17
N ASN A 188 1.62 19.64 2.49
CA ASN A 188 0.45 20.42 2.90
C ASN A 188 -0.74 19.53 3.29
N ASP A 189 -0.49 18.31 3.78
CA ASP A 189 -1.53 17.41 4.25
C ASP A 189 -2.14 17.91 5.57
N GLN A 190 -3.43 18.30 5.52
CA GLN A 190 -4.17 18.84 6.67
C GLN A 190 -4.89 17.76 7.47
N ILE A 191 -4.93 16.52 6.98
CA ILE A 191 -5.58 15.37 7.64
C ILE A 191 -4.55 14.60 8.44
N ILE A 192 -3.43 14.27 7.83
CA ILE A 192 -2.27 13.61 8.44
C ILE A 192 -1.06 14.52 8.28
N PRO A 193 -0.70 15.27 9.32
CA PRO A 193 0.49 16.12 9.27
C PRO A 193 1.73 15.38 8.78
N THR A 194 2.54 16.05 7.96
CA THR A 194 3.74 15.50 7.33
C THR A 194 4.66 14.78 8.32
N GLU A 195 4.81 15.35 9.51
CA GLU A 195 5.66 14.82 10.59
C GLU A 195 5.18 13.44 11.07
N MET A 196 3.89 13.15 10.99
CA MET A 196 3.34 11.83 11.34
C MET A 196 3.73 10.78 10.30
N SER A 197 3.72 11.15 9.02
CA SER A 197 4.15 10.25 7.93
C SER A 197 5.67 10.04 7.96
N GLU A 198 6.44 11.07 8.23
CA GLU A 198 7.89 10.97 8.45
C GLU A 198 8.22 10.07 9.65
N ALA A 199 7.52 10.25 10.78
CA ALA A 199 7.72 9.42 11.97
C ALA A 199 7.42 7.94 11.73
N LEU A 200 6.51 7.60 10.80
CA LEU A 200 6.30 6.23 10.37
C LEU A 200 7.43 5.75 9.47
N SER A 201 7.89 6.57 8.51
CA SER A 201 8.96 6.15 7.58
C SER A 201 10.27 5.83 8.30
N TYR A 202 10.58 6.52 9.39
CA TYR A 202 11.75 6.22 10.24
C TYR A 202 11.70 4.88 10.98
N CYS A 203 10.57 4.17 10.93
CA CYS A 203 10.49 2.81 11.46
C CYS A 203 10.95 1.75 10.46
N PHE A 204 11.30 2.13 9.23
CA PHE A 204 11.72 1.22 8.17
C PHE A 204 13.19 1.45 7.81
N GLU A 205 13.86 0.36 7.44
CA GLU A 205 15.22 0.39 6.95
C GLU A 205 15.25 0.94 5.53
N GLU A 206 16.03 2.00 5.31
CA GLU A 206 16.25 2.63 3.99
C GLU A 206 14.96 2.84 3.15
N PRO A 207 13.92 3.51 3.70
CA PRO A 207 12.67 3.68 2.99
C PRO A 207 12.86 4.60 1.77
N THR A 208 12.27 4.25 0.63
CA THR A 208 12.12 5.20 -0.47
C THR A 208 11.07 6.24 -0.09
N ILE A 209 11.41 7.53 -0.11
CA ILE A 209 10.52 8.62 0.30
C ILE A 209 10.19 9.52 -0.88
N VAL A 210 8.92 9.75 -1.13
CA VAL A 210 8.38 10.69 -2.12
C VAL A 210 7.50 11.71 -1.44
N LYS A 211 8.04 12.92 -1.22
CA LYS A 211 7.27 14.08 -0.77
C LYS A 211 6.69 14.83 -1.96
N HIS A 212 5.51 15.41 -1.77
CA HIS A 212 4.89 16.26 -2.78
C HIS A 212 4.24 17.50 -2.16
N PRO A 213 4.13 18.63 -2.89
CA PRO A 213 3.62 19.88 -2.33
C PRO A 213 2.11 19.91 -2.13
N GLY A 214 1.40 18.81 -2.41
CA GLY A 214 -0.04 18.68 -2.24
C GLY A 214 -0.47 18.28 -0.83
N GLY A 215 -1.77 18.01 -0.68
CA GLY A 215 -2.41 17.58 0.58
C GLY A 215 -2.60 16.06 0.66
N HIS A 216 -3.75 15.64 1.21
CA HIS A 216 -4.08 14.26 1.54
C HIS A 216 -4.54 13.43 0.33
N PHE A 217 -3.63 13.04 -0.56
CA PHE A 217 -3.92 12.19 -1.72
C PHE A 217 -2.66 11.49 -2.25
N LEU A 218 -2.85 10.43 -3.03
CA LEU A 218 -1.77 9.76 -3.77
C LEU A 218 -1.51 10.51 -5.09
N PRO A 219 -0.40 11.25 -5.23
CA PRO A 219 -0.13 12.05 -6.41
C PRO A 219 0.18 11.19 -7.64
N ALA A 220 -0.18 11.70 -8.80
CA ALA A 220 0.07 11.04 -10.08
C ALA A 220 0.52 12.04 -11.13
N SER A 221 1.52 12.85 -10.79
CA SER A 221 2.13 13.87 -11.66
C SER A 221 3.53 13.45 -12.12
N GLN A 222 4.08 14.18 -13.07
CA GLN A 222 5.38 13.85 -13.68
C GLN A 222 6.55 13.83 -12.68
N PRO A 223 6.67 14.75 -11.70
CA PRO A 223 7.77 14.71 -10.74
C PRO A 223 7.89 13.39 -9.98
N GLN A 224 6.74 12.77 -9.58
CA GLN A 224 6.75 11.52 -8.82
C GLN A 224 6.89 10.27 -9.69
N LYS A 225 6.62 10.38 -10.99
CA LYS A 225 6.59 9.23 -11.91
C LYS A 225 7.89 8.45 -11.92
N HIS A 226 9.02 9.15 -11.94
CA HIS A 226 10.35 8.53 -11.99
C HIS A 226 10.58 7.63 -10.77
N GLU A 227 10.34 8.16 -9.57
CA GLU A 227 10.55 7.42 -8.32
C GLU A 227 9.63 6.19 -8.22
N TYR A 228 8.36 6.34 -8.63
CA TYR A 228 7.45 5.19 -8.68
C TYR A 228 7.95 4.10 -9.62
N GLN A 229 8.36 4.49 -10.83
CA GLN A 229 8.84 3.55 -11.84
C GLN A 229 10.12 2.86 -11.41
N LYS A 230 11.05 3.61 -10.81
CA LYS A 230 12.29 3.08 -10.24
C LYS A 230 11.98 2.04 -9.16
N PHE A 231 11.13 2.38 -8.18
CA PHE A 231 10.75 1.45 -7.12
C PHE A 231 10.12 0.15 -7.66
N PHE A 232 9.10 0.26 -8.51
CA PHE A 232 8.44 -0.92 -9.08
C PHE A 232 9.36 -1.76 -9.96
N LYS A 233 10.22 -1.14 -10.75
CA LYS A 233 11.22 -1.82 -11.56
C LYS A 233 12.18 -2.62 -10.68
N LEU A 234 12.67 -2.00 -9.60
CA LEU A 234 13.53 -2.66 -8.63
C LEU A 234 12.85 -3.88 -7.99
N GLN A 235 11.61 -3.72 -7.50
CA GLN A 235 10.88 -4.85 -6.91
C GLN A 235 10.62 -5.98 -7.91
N LEU A 236 10.38 -5.65 -9.19
CA LEU A 236 10.22 -6.68 -10.23
C LEU A 236 11.53 -7.42 -10.49
N LEU A 237 12.67 -6.74 -10.53
CA LEU A 237 13.98 -7.36 -10.67
C LEU A 237 14.30 -8.26 -9.47
N ARG A 238 14.03 -7.82 -8.23
CA ARG A 238 14.18 -8.64 -7.02
C ARG A 238 13.34 -9.92 -7.09
N LYS A 239 12.09 -9.81 -7.56
CA LYS A 239 11.23 -10.99 -7.79
C LYS A 239 11.80 -11.95 -8.82
N GLN A 240 12.42 -11.45 -9.88
CA GLN A 240 12.95 -12.28 -11.00
C GLN A 240 14.29 -12.92 -10.70
N TYR A 241 15.19 -12.19 -10.03
CA TYR A 241 16.60 -12.58 -9.87
C TYR A 241 17.03 -12.83 -8.42
N GLY A 242 16.18 -12.50 -7.43
CA GLY A 242 16.50 -12.52 -6.01
C GLY A 242 17.26 -11.26 -5.54
N ASP A 243 17.19 -10.97 -4.25
CA ASP A 243 17.72 -9.73 -3.66
C ASP A 243 19.25 -9.56 -3.84
N GLN A 244 20.02 -10.65 -3.86
CA GLN A 244 21.49 -10.61 -3.96
C GLN A 244 22.05 -10.30 -5.37
N GLN A 245 21.21 -10.31 -6.41
CA GLN A 245 21.66 -10.13 -7.79
C GLN A 245 21.26 -8.76 -8.40
N VAL A 246 20.61 -7.91 -7.63
CA VAL A 246 20.12 -6.63 -8.14
C VAL A 246 20.99 -5.49 -7.64
N ASP A 247 21.78 -4.88 -8.54
CA ASP A 247 22.50 -3.64 -8.29
C ASP A 247 21.54 -2.45 -8.44
N GLU A 248 21.21 -1.80 -7.33
CA GLU A 248 20.29 -0.66 -7.26
C GLU A 248 20.76 0.57 -8.04
N ASN A 249 22.06 0.67 -8.38
CA ASN A 249 22.61 1.76 -9.16
C ASN A 249 22.33 1.61 -10.66
N ASN A 250 21.88 0.45 -11.12
CA ASN A 250 21.60 0.15 -12.53
C ASN A 250 20.09 0.14 -12.87
N VAL A 251 19.22 0.66 -11.97
CA VAL A 251 17.76 0.62 -12.12
C VAL A 251 17.15 1.96 -12.55
#